data_9b609cde8423cae3aa00163d032ff4c3
#
_entry.id   9b609cde8423cae3aa00163d032ff4c3
#
_cell.length_a   1.000
_cell.length_b   1.000
_cell.length_c   1.000
_cell.angle_alpha   90.00
_cell.angle_beta   90.00
_cell.angle_gamma   90.00
#
_symmetry.space_group_name_H-M   'P 1'
#
loop_
_entity.id
_entity.type
_entity.pdbx_description
1 polymer ?
#
loop_
_entity_poly.entity_id
_entity_poly.type
_entity_poly.pdbx_seq_one_letter_code
_entity_poly.pdbx_strand_id
1 'polypeptide(L)'
;MIFTAKSAEFLRWAEEKEKNIPHNVNGILVNIHDINNVKISEISKIKETINRYNSCIYSSKVALKINTNLLKFVESVGMRTYDCNNIESNEISTITPLQNNKINYIPYTDKSLNWHTDGYYDRKSIFSWLLHCVNPATQGGENYLLDHELALREYVLRNDDVNNLMAEDALTIPESKNTSRSEISTYIFSFKNQYKKLHMRFSMRKDNIGTSAKANSAVIKLREIIEGNCAKYSLTYKLQKNEGIITNNILHGREAFKDDKVKRKLLRIRSYERL
;
A
#
# COMPACT_ATOMS: atom_id res chain seq x y z
N MET A 1 12.81 5.99 19.78
CA MET A 1 13.69 6.28 18.61
C MET A 1 13.46 7.73 18.24
N ILE A 2 14.45 8.58 18.38
CA ILE A 2 14.36 10.00 18.02
C ILE A 2 14.85 10.10 16.57
N PHE A 3 13.93 10.25 15.62
CA PHE A 3 14.24 10.44 14.21
C PHE A 3 14.58 11.91 13.95
N THR A 4 15.84 12.26 14.16
CA THR A 4 16.40 13.54 13.68
C THR A 4 17.48 13.24 12.65
N ALA A 5 17.65 14.10 11.67
CA ALA A 5 18.64 13.94 10.60
C ALA A 5 20.10 13.80 11.12
N LYS A 6 20.35 14.18 12.37
CA LYS A 6 21.67 14.14 13.04
C LYS A 6 21.86 12.91 13.94
N SER A 7 20.81 12.11 14.21
CA SER A 7 20.98 10.96 15.08
C SER A 7 21.73 9.82 14.37
N ALA A 8 22.72 9.23 15.03
CA ALA A 8 23.48 8.10 14.47
C ALA A 8 22.58 6.89 14.17
N GLU A 9 21.47 6.75 14.90
CA GLU A 9 20.49 5.69 14.68
C GLU A 9 19.72 5.91 13.37
N PHE A 10 19.26 7.14 13.12
CA PHE A 10 18.60 7.49 11.86
C PHE A 10 19.54 7.34 10.67
N LEU A 11 20.79 7.84 10.77
CA LEU A 11 21.74 7.77 9.66
C LEU A 11 22.06 6.33 9.27
N ARG A 12 22.27 5.42 10.23
CA ARG A 12 22.46 3.99 9.95
C ARG A 12 21.25 3.37 9.27
N TRP A 13 20.03 3.65 9.78
CA TRP A 13 18.80 3.17 9.17
C TRP A 13 18.60 3.73 7.75
N ALA A 14 18.88 5.02 7.55
CA ALA A 14 18.75 5.68 6.24
C ALA A 14 19.72 5.12 5.21
N GLU A 15 20.97 4.82 5.61
CA GLU A 15 21.98 4.18 4.77
C GLU A 15 21.60 2.74 4.41
N GLU A 16 21.10 1.97 5.38
CA GLU A 16 20.60 0.61 5.12
C GLU A 16 19.44 0.61 4.14
N LYS A 17 18.49 1.55 4.29
CA LYS A 17 17.39 1.73 3.36
C LYS A 17 17.86 2.08 1.96
N GLU A 18 18.84 2.95 1.81
CA GLU A 18 19.40 3.34 0.53
C GLU A 18 20.04 2.16 -0.21
N LYS A 19 20.79 1.32 0.50
CA LYS A 19 21.39 0.08 -0.06
C LYS A 19 20.34 -0.95 -0.51
N ASN A 20 19.12 -0.85 0.01
CA ASN A 20 18.01 -1.75 -0.26
C ASN A 20 16.94 -1.14 -1.18
N ILE A 21 17.26 -0.12 -1.98
CA ILE A 21 16.33 0.41 -3.00
C ILE A 21 16.31 -0.54 -4.20
N PRO A 22 15.16 -1.06 -4.64
CA PRO A 22 15.12 -1.89 -5.84
C PRO A 22 15.36 -1.03 -7.07
N HIS A 23 16.32 -1.40 -7.91
CA HIS A 23 16.66 -0.64 -9.13
C HIS A 23 15.53 -0.64 -10.16
N ASN A 24 14.73 -1.70 -10.17
CA ASN A 24 13.57 -1.87 -11.05
C ASN A 24 12.65 -2.97 -10.49
N VAL A 25 11.57 -3.22 -11.21
CA VAL A 25 10.54 -4.21 -10.83
C VAL A 25 11.12 -5.63 -10.68
N ASN A 26 12.12 -6.01 -11.45
CA ASN A 26 12.73 -7.35 -11.36
C ASN A 26 13.37 -7.61 -9.97
N GLY A 27 13.79 -6.55 -9.27
CA GLY A 27 14.33 -6.66 -7.90
C GLY A 27 13.31 -7.13 -6.86
N ILE A 28 12.02 -6.95 -7.14
CA ILE A 28 10.92 -7.35 -6.25
C ILE A 28 9.99 -8.41 -6.87
N LEU A 29 10.33 -8.94 -8.06
CA LEU A 29 9.55 -9.95 -8.76
C LEU A 29 9.96 -11.36 -8.34
N VAL A 30 8.99 -12.16 -7.89
CA VAL A 30 9.17 -13.57 -7.54
C VAL A 30 8.29 -14.43 -8.43
N ASN A 31 8.92 -15.30 -9.23
CA ASN A 31 8.17 -16.29 -10.00
C ASN A 31 7.79 -17.48 -9.11
N ILE A 32 6.51 -17.85 -9.14
CA ILE A 32 5.97 -19.03 -8.47
C ILE A 32 5.39 -19.99 -9.51
N HIS A 33 5.41 -21.29 -9.21
CA HIS A 33 4.92 -22.28 -10.16
C HIS A 33 3.39 -22.34 -10.17
N ASP A 34 2.78 -22.51 -9.01
CA ASP A 34 1.32 -22.66 -8.88
C ASP A 34 0.79 -21.94 -7.66
N ILE A 35 0.01 -20.88 -7.87
CA ILE A 35 -0.62 -20.09 -6.80
C ILE A 35 -1.59 -20.92 -5.95
N ASN A 36 -2.10 -22.06 -6.48
CA ASN A 36 -3.00 -22.93 -5.75
C ASN A 36 -2.25 -23.89 -4.78
N ASN A 37 -0.93 -24.03 -4.96
CA ASN A 37 -0.07 -24.89 -4.14
C ASN A 37 1.37 -24.37 -4.15
N VAL A 38 1.58 -23.22 -3.49
CA VAL A 38 2.88 -22.52 -3.49
C VAL A 38 3.89 -23.28 -2.63
N LYS A 39 5.08 -23.51 -3.14
CA LYS A 39 6.15 -24.24 -2.45
C LYS A 39 6.73 -23.41 -1.29
N ILE A 40 7.23 -24.10 -0.26
CA ILE A 40 7.86 -23.45 0.91
C ILE A 40 9.01 -22.54 0.49
N SER A 41 9.83 -22.97 -0.47
CA SER A 41 10.95 -22.14 -0.98
C SER A 41 10.47 -20.86 -1.68
N GLU A 42 9.34 -20.91 -2.39
CA GLU A 42 8.73 -19.74 -3.04
C GLU A 42 8.14 -18.77 -2.00
N ILE A 43 7.47 -19.31 -0.96
CA ILE A 43 6.99 -18.55 0.19
C ILE A 43 8.14 -17.86 0.92
N SER A 44 9.24 -18.56 1.18
CA SER A 44 10.43 -17.99 1.83
C SER A 44 10.99 -16.83 1.03
N LYS A 45 11.08 -16.96 -0.30
CA LYS A 45 11.57 -15.91 -1.19
C LYS A 45 10.65 -14.69 -1.22
N ILE A 46 9.32 -14.89 -1.21
CA ILE A 46 8.34 -13.81 -1.09
C ILE A 46 8.53 -13.05 0.23
N LYS A 47 8.63 -13.78 1.35
CA LYS A 47 8.85 -13.18 2.69
C LYS A 47 10.17 -12.41 2.76
N GLU A 48 11.24 -12.95 2.23
CA GLU A 48 12.54 -12.27 2.16
C GLU A 48 12.45 -10.97 1.36
N THR A 49 11.78 -11.01 0.20
CA THR A 49 11.56 -9.84 -0.65
C THR A 49 10.75 -8.77 0.07
N ILE A 50 9.66 -9.15 0.75
CA ILE A 50 8.82 -8.21 1.52
C ILE A 50 9.61 -7.63 2.72
N ASN A 51 10.35 -8.44 3.44
CA ASN A 51 11.19 -7.97 4.56
C ASN A 51 12.22 -6.93 4.11
N ARG A 52 12.76 -7.08 2.90
CA ARG A 52 13.78 -6.19 2.35
C ARG A 52 13.19 -4.91 1.76
N TYR A 53 12.09 -5.01 1.02
CA TYR A 53 11.55 -3.92 0.18
C TYR A 53 10.15 -3.45 0.58
N ASN A 54 9.57 -4.00 1.65
CA ASN A 54 8.17 -3.80 2.05
C ASN A 54 7.14 -4.19 0.98
N SER A 55 7.56 -4.77 -0.14
CA SER A 55 6.71 -5.17 -1.26
C SER A 55 7.32 -6.32 -2.05
N CYS A 56 6.46 -7.11 -2.67
CA CYS A 56 6.82 -8.18 -3.60
C CYS A 56 5.78 -8.25 -4.70
N ILE A 57 6.21 -8.37 -5.95
CA ILE A 57 5.36 -8.76 -7.08
C ILE A 57 5.58 -10.24 -7.29
N TYR A 58 4.51 -11.02 -7.44
CA TYR A 58 4.61 -12.41 -7.82
C TYR A 58 3.97 -12.67 -9.17
N SER A 59 4.51 -13.64 -9.91
CA SER A 59 3.96 -14.12 -11.18
C SER A 59 3.78 -15.63 -11.13
N SER A 60 2.55 -16.11 -11.28
CA SER A 60 2.22 -17.54 -11.24
C SER A 60 2.04 -18.11 -12.64
N LYS A 61 2.67 -19.27 -12.91
CA LYS A 61 2.48 -19.98 -14.18
C LYS A 61 1.08 -20.60 -14.29
N VAL A 62 0.50 -21.01 -13.15
CA VAL A 62 -0.83 -21.63 -13.08
C VAL A 62 -1.83 -20.60 -12.59
N ALA A 63 -2.99 -20.54 -13.25
CA ALA A 63 -4.06 -19.63 -12.88
C ALA A 63 -4.70 -20.02 -11.54
N LEU A 64 -5.19 -19.02 -10.80
CA LEU A 64 -5.98 -19.22 -9.60
C LEU A 64 -7.27 -19.99 -9.95
N LYS A 65 -7.51 -21.12 -9.28
CA LYS A 65 -8.68 -21.97 -9.52
C LYS A 65 -9.89 -21.50 -8.72
N ILE A 66 -9.70 -21.27 -7.42
CA ILE A 66 -10.75 -20.85 -6.48
C ILE A 66 -10.21 -19.84 -5.47
N ASN A 67 -11.05 -18.96 -4.98
CA ASN A 67 -10.66 -17.88 -4.05
C ASN A 67 -10.07 -18.41 -2.73
N THR A 68 -10.50 -19.58 -2.24
CA THR A 68 -9.94 -20.19 -1.02
C THR A 68 -8.46 -20.55 -1.15
N ASN A 69 -7.97 -20.82 -2.36
CA ASN A 69 -6.53 -21.05 -2.58
C ASN A 69 -5.74 -19.75 -2.43
N LEU A 70 -6.32 -18.60 -2.81
CA LEU A 70 -5.70 -17.30 -2.58
C LEU A 70 -5.61 -17.00 -1.07
N LEU A 71 -6.63 -17.34 -0.27
CA LEU A 71 -6.57 -17.23 1.20
C LEU A 71 -5.46 -18.11 1.78
N LYS A 72 -5.38 -19.39 1.40
CA LYS A 72 -4.29 -20.28 1.83
C LYS A 72 -2.90 -19.75 1.47
N PHE A 73 -2.78 -19.15 0.29
CA PHE A 73 -1.53 -18.53 -0.14
C PHE A 73 -1.15 -17.35 0.77
N VAL A 74 -2.07 -16.42 1.03
CA VAL A 74 -1.75 -15.26 1.88
C VAL A 74 -1.55 -15.65 3.35
N GLU A 75 -2.23 -16.68 3.85
CA GLU A 75 -1.97 -17.26 5.18
C GLU A 75 -0.55 -17.79 5.29
N SER A 76 -0.05 -18.45 4.24
CA SER A 76 1.31 -19.00 4.22
C SER A 76 2.38 -17.91 4.26
N VAL A 77 2.10 -16.70 3.74
CA VAL A 77 3.01 -15.56 3.85
C VAL A 77 2.84 -14.78 5.15
N GLY A 78 1.73 -14.96 5.90
CA GLY A 78 1.55 -14.38 7.23
C GLY A 78 0.30 -13.55 7.44
N MET A 79 -0.57 -13.38 6.44
CA MET A 79 -1.87 -12.72 6.57
C MET A 79 -2.89 -13.70 7.15
N ARG A 80 -3.46 -13.41 8.33
CA ARG A 80 -4.36 -14.35 9.03
C ARG A 80 -5.67 -13.71 9.47
N THR A 81 -5.68 -12.39 9.73
CA THR A 81 -6.88 -11.65 10.11
C THR A 81 -7.18 -10.58 9.07
N TYR A 82 -8.33 -10.69 8.46
CA TYR A 82 -8.68 -9.90 7.29
C TYR A 82 -9.60 -8.74 7.65
N ASP A 83 -9.47 -7.65 6.88
CA ASP A 83 -10.40 -6.55 6.94
C ASP A 83 -11.59 -6.83 6.04
N CYS A 84 -12.74 -7.06 6.67
CA CYS A 84 -14.03 -7.30 6.00
C CYS A 84 -14.88 -6.02 5.90
N ASN A 85 -14.35 -4.85 6.24
CA ASN A 85 -15.05 -3.55 6.19
C ASN A 85 -15.17 -3.01 4.76
N ASN A 86 -15.42 -3.87 3.79
CA ASN A 86 -15.61 -3.52 2.40
C ASN A 86 -17.09 -3.61 2.01
N ILE A 87 -17.42 -3.02 0.85
CA ILE A 87 -18.75 -3.09 0.25
C ILE A 87 -19.27 -4.53 0.12
N GLU A 88 -18.37 -5.50 0.03
CA GLU A 88 -18.70 -6.93 -0.20
C GLU A 88 -18.73 -7.77 1.09
N SER A 89 -18.42 -7.20 2.26
CA SER A 89 -18.38 -7.91 3.58
C SER A 89 -17.61 -9.25 3.60
N ASN A 90 -16.77 -9.51 2.60
CA ASN A 90 -15.97 -10.72 2.45
C ASN A 90 -14.47 -10.40 2.64
N GLU A 91 -13.69 -11.44 2.98
CA GLU A 91 -12.22 -11.34 3.11
C GLU A 91 -11.53 -10.96 1.80
N ILE A 92 -12.13 -11.31 0.66
CA ILE A 92 -11.65 -11.01 -0.68
C ILE A 92 -12.62 -10.06 -1.38
N SER A 93 -12.14 -8.85 -1.67
CA SER A 93 -12.89 -7.87 -2.46
C SER A 93 -12.59 -8.03 -3.94
N THR A 94 -13.64 -8.02 -4.78
CA THR A 94 -13.49 -8.01 -6.24
C THR A 94 -13.44 -6.57 -6.75
N ILE A 95 -12.28 -6.12 -7.21
CA ILE A 95 -12.08 -4.77 -7.76
C ILE A 95 -12.29 -4.80 -9.27
N THR A 96 -13.43 -4.28 -9.72
CA THR A 96 -13.82 -4.13 -11.13
C THR A 96 -14.66 -2.87 -11.30
N PRO A 97 -14.65 -2.19 -12.45
CA PRO A 97 -15.51 -1.03 -12.68
C PRO A 97 -16.99 -1.38 -12.56
N LEU A 98 -17.70 -0.66 -11.70
CA LEU A 98 -19.15 -0.81 -11.50
C LEU A 98 -19.90 0.21 -12.37
N GLN A 99 -20.88 -0.25 -13.18
CA GLN A 99 -21.67 0.61 -14.07
C GLN A 99 -22.55 1.63 -13.34
N ASN A 100 -23.01 1.30 -12.12
CA ASN A 100 -23.86 2.13 -11.28
C ASN A 100 -23.19 2.43 -9.93
N ASN A 101 -21.99 2.99 -9.97
CA ASN A 101 -21.25 3.32 -8.75
C ASN A 101 -21.85 4.54 -8.05
N LYS A 102 -23.02 4.36 -7.39
CA LYS A 102 -23.70 5.41 -6.60
C LYS A 102 -22.83 6.00 -5.49
N ILE A 103 -21.74 5.31 -5.11
CA ILE A 103 -20.89 5.67 -3.97
C ILE A 103 -19.64 6.45 -4.43
N ASN A 104 -19.37 6.58 -5.74
CA ASN A 104 -18.16 7.21 -6.31
C ASN A 104 -16.86 6.71 -5.67
N TYR A 105 -16.81 5.42 -5.25
CA TYR A 105 -15.63 4.84 -4.66
C TYR A 105 -14.61 4.51 -5.75
N ILE A 106 -13.53 5.29 -5.81
CA ILE A 106 -12.57 5.29 -6.93
C ILE A 106 -11.97 3.91 -7.27
N PRO A 107 -11.65 3.01 -6.31
CA PRO A 107 -11.19 1.68 -6.66
C PRO A 107 -12.08 0.92 -7.65
N TYR A 108 -13.40 1.18 -7.62
CA TYR A 108 -14.40 0.57 -8.52
C TYR A 108 -14.72 1.44 -9.74
N THR A 109 -13.81 2.30 -10.14
CA THR A 109 -13.89 3.13 -11.35
C THR A 109 -12.66 2.89 -12.24
N ASP A 110 -12.68 3.41 -13.45
CA ASP A 110 -11.56 3.46 -14.39
C ASP A 110 -10.62 4.65 -14.17
N LYS A 111 -10.95 5.55 -13.24
CA LYS A 111 -10.16 6.76 -12.95
C LYS A 111 -8.84 6.42 -12.27
N SER A 112 -7.87 7.33 -12.37
CA SER A 112 -6.62 7.24 -11.62
C SER A 112 -6.87 7.28 -10.11
N LEU A 113 -6.02 6.62 -9.36
CA LEU A 113 -6.02 6.60 -7.91
C LEU A 113 -4.66 7.11 -7.42
N ASN A 114 -4.65 8.30 -6.84
CA ASN A 114 -3.45 8.97 -6.36
C ASN A 114 -2.78 8.21 -5.21
N TRP A 115 -1.54 8.58 -4.88
CA TRP A 115 -0.78 8.04 -3.76
C TRP A 115 -1.58 7.97 -2.47
N HIS A 116 -1.65 6.78 -1.89
CA HIS A 116 -2.31 6.53 -0.61
C HIS A 116 -1.78 5.23 0.03
N THR A 117 -2.11 5.03 1.31
CA THR A 117 -2.02 3.75 1.99
C THR A 117 -3.42 3.18 2.15
N ASP A 118 -3.59 1.87 2.06
CA ASP A 118 -4.91 1.24 2.25
C ASP A 118 -5.37 1.40 3.70
N GLY A 119 -6.68 1.62 3.87
CA GLY A 119 -7.31 1.75 5.19
C GLY A 119 -6.81 2.95 6.01
N TYR A 120 -6.24 3.99 5.38
CA TYR A 120 -5.81 5.20 6.11
C TYR A 120 -6.97 5.83 6.90
N TYR A 121 -8.19 5.57 6.49
CA TYR A 121 -9.45 6.06 7.06
C TYR A 121 -10.10 5.10 8.07
N ASP A 122 -9.56 3.90 8.28
CA ASP A 122 -10.12 2.92 9.20
C ASP A 122 -9.60 3.13 10.62
N ARG A 123 -10.42 2.85 11.66
CA ARG A 123 -9.95 2.93 13.05
C ARG A 123 -8.84 1.92 13.31
N LYS A 124 -9.00 0.68 12.83
CA LYS A 124 -7.99 -0.36 12.92
C LYS A 124 -7.03 -0.25 11.74
N SER A 125 -5.74 -0.21 12.02
CA SER A 125 -4.71 -0.08 10.99
C SER A 125 -4.61 -1.31 10.12
N ILE A 126 -4.62 -1.11 8.80
CA ILE A 126 -4.24 -2.12 7.82
C ILE A 126 -2.72 -2.13 7.72
N PHE A 127 -2.09 -3.29 7.96
CA PHE A 127 -0.63 -3.42 7.93
C PHE A 127 -0.10 -4.10 6.66
N SER A 128 -0.95 -4.86 5.96
CA SER A 128 -0.57 -5.46 4.67
C SER A 128 -1.78 -5.62 3.77
N TRP A 129 -1.51 -5.72 2.47
CA TRP A 129 -2.53 -6.03 1.47
C TRP A 129 -1.96 -6.84 0.31
N LEU A 130 -2.85 -7.54 -0.39
CA LEU A 130 -2.58 -8.24 -1.64
C LEU A 130 -3.55 -7.75 -2.72
N LEU A 131 -3.02 -7.59 -3.94
CA LEU A 131 -3.79 -7.54 -5.18
C LEU A 131 -3.40 -8.73 -6.07
N HIS A 132 -4.39 -9.46 -6.59
CA HIS A 132 -4.19 -10.53 -7.60
C HIS A 132 -4.94 -10.18 -8.88
N CYS A 133 -4.25 -10.22 -10.00
CA CYS A 133 -4.81 -9.88 -11.30
C CYS A 133 -5.45 -11.11 -11.97
N VAL A 134 -6.78 -11.08 -12.07
CA VAL A 134 -7.55 -12.06 -12.83
C VAL A 134 -7.60 -11.66 -14.31
N ASN A 135 -7.90 -10.39 -14.57
CA ASN A 135 -7.90 -9.80 -15.92
C ASN A 135 -7.25 -8.40 -15.85
N PRO A 136 -6.19 -8.14 -16.60
CA PRO A 136 -5.62 -6.80 -16.71
C PRO A 136 -6.53 -5.87 -17.50
N ALA A 137 -6.35 -4.56 -17.35
CA ALA A 137 -6.95 -3.57 -18.25
C ALA A 137 -6.36 -3.67 -19.66
N THR A 138 -7.14 -3.32 -20.68
CA THR A 138 -6.63 -3.29 -22.07
C THR A 138 -5.57 -2.20 -22.23
N GLN A 139 -5.85 -0.99 -21.73
CA GLN A 139 -4.93 0.14 -21.77
C GLN A 139 -4.82 0.79 -20.39
N GLY A 140 -3.63 1.23 -19.99
CA GLY A 140 -3.39 1.85 -18.69
C GLY A 140 -3.53 0.88 -17.51
N GLY A 141 -3.83 1.41 -16.33
CA GLY A 141 -4.04 0.64 -15.11
C GLY A 141 -2.76 0.15 -14.45
N GLU A 142 -1.62 0.74 -14.81
CA GLU A 142 -0.34 0.54 -14.14
C GLU A 142 -0.47 0.92 -12.67
N ASN A 143 0.05 0.05 -11.80
CA ASN A 143 0.20 0.36 -10.39
C ASN A 143 1.55 1.02 -10.18
N TYR A 144 1.60 2.04 -9.34
CA TYR A 144 2.85 2.61 -8.87
C TYR A 144 3.00 2.38 -7.38
N LEU A 145 4.22 2.06 -6.96
CA LEU A 145 4.58 1.62 -5.62
C LEU A 145 5.74 2.47 -5.11
N LEU A 146 5.65 2.93 -3.87
CA LEU A 146 6.72 3.68 -3.20
C LEU A 146 6.81 3.22 -1.74
N ASP A 147 7.96 2.71 -1.33
CA ASP A 147 8.19 2.38 0.07
C ASP A 147 8.04 3.65 0.94
N HIS A 148 7.08 3.63 1.86
CA HIS A 148 6.79 4.75 2.76
C HIS A 148 7.98 5.06 3.72
N GLU A 149 8.87 4.10 3.93
CA GLU A 149 10.10 4.31 4.69
C GLU A 149 11.07 5.21 3.92
N LEU A 150 11.10 5.14 2.58
CA LEU A 150 11.88 6.07 1.76
C LEU A 150 11.27 7.49 1.79
N ALA A 151 9.95 7.61 1.83
CA ALA A 151 9.29 8.91 1.99
C ALA A 151 9.66 9.57 3.33
N LEU A 152 9.65 8.81 4.43
CA LEU A 152 10.14 9.29 5.73
C LEU A 152 11.62 9.68 5.68
N ARG A 153 12.46 8.83 5.08
CA ARG A 153 13.90 9.09 4.93
C ARG A 153 14.15 10.42 4.22
N GLU A 154 13.53 10.61 3.06
CA GLU A 154 13.68 11.84 2.28
C GLU A 154 13.15 13.07 3.04
N TYR A 155 12.08 12.90 3.81
CA TYR A 155 11.53 13.97 4.63
C TYR A 155 12.53 14.38 5.73
N VAL A 156 13.05 13.43 6.52
CA VAL A 156 13.96 13.71 7.65
C VAL A 156 15.29 14.29 7.16
N LEU A 157 15.83 13.82 6.04
CA LEU A 157 17.07 14.36 5.47
C LEU A 157 16.96 15.86 5.06
N ARG A 158 15.75 16.32 4.78
CA ARG A 158 15.50 17.72 4.34
C ARG A 158 14.88 18.60 5.42
N ASN A 159 14.27 17.99 6.41
CA ASN A 159 13.53 18.68 7.46
C ASN A 159 13.86 18.00 8.79
N ASP A 160 14.54 18.68 9.68
CA ASP A 160 15.03 18.13 10.94
C ASP A 160 13.93 17.63 11.91
N ASP A 161 12.67 18.06 11.70
CA ASP A 161 11.57 17.74 12.62
C ASP A 161 10.47 16.92 11.95
N VAL A 162 10.32 15.69 12.40
CA VAL A 162 9.26 14.76 12.00
C VAL A 162 8.11 14.68 13.03
N ASN A 163 8.26 15.34 14.19
CA ASN A 163 7.33 15.20 15.32
C ASN A 163 5.90 15.60 14.92
N ASN A 164 5.74 16.64 14.09
CA ASN A 164 4.44 17.08 13.61
C ASN A 164 3.73 16.06 12.71
N LEU A 165 4.47 15.17 12.01
CA LEU A 165 3.89 14.06 11.23
C LEU A 165 3.62 12.81 12.09
N MET A 166 4.22 12.74 13.27
CA MET A 166 4.06 11.65 14.23
C MET A 166 3.08 11.98 15.37
N ALA A 167 2.56 13.20 15.41
CA ALA A 167 1.55 13.61 16.37
C ALA A 167 0.23 12.84 16.14
N GLU A 168 -0.48 12.56 17.22
CA GLU A 168 -1.75 11.78 17.18
C GLU A 168 -2.90 12.56 16.52
N ASP A 169 -2.71 13.86 16.27
CA ASP A 169 -3.62 14.75 15.58
C ASP A 169 -3.07 15.27 14.24
N ALA A 170 -1.97 14.71 13.75
CA ALA A 170 -1.34 15.15 12.50
C ALA A 170 -2.27 15.07 11.30
N LEU A 171 -3.12 14.04 11.26
CA LEU A 171 -4.06 13.74 10.19
C LEU A 171 -5.47 13.69 10.77
N THR A 172 -6.39 14.45 10.19
CA THR A 172 -7.83 14.36 10.49
C THR A 172 -8.55 13.78 9.26
N ILE A 173 -9.32 12.74 9.48
CA ILE A 173 -10.13 12.10 8.44
C ILE A 173 -11.58 12.44 8.74
N PRO A 174 -12.25 13.23 7.87
CA PRO A 174 -13.63 13.68 8.10
C PRO A 174 -14.60 12.50 8.28
N GLU A 175 -15.69 12.74 8.97
CA GLU A 175 -16.80 11.79 9.05
C GLU A 175 -17.29 11.41 7.65
N SER A 176 -17.82 10.21 7.53
CA SER A 176 -18.45 9.72 6.30
C SER A 176 -19.86 9.25 6.58
N LYS A 177 -20.85 10.02 6.13
CA LYS A 177 -22.26 9.64 6.23
C LYS A 177 -22.59 8.37 5.46
N ASN A 178 -21.91 8.13 4.34
CA ASN A 178 -22.13 6.95 3.48
C ASN A 178 -21.68 5.64 4.13
N THR A 179 -20.73 5.68 5.06
CA THR A 179 -20.17 4.50 5.74
C THR A 179 -20.40 4.53 7.24
N SER A 180 -21.20 5.49 7.76
CA SER A 180 -21.43 5.70 9.20
C SER A 180 -20.15 5.81 10.02
N ARG A 181 -19.04 6.28 9.39
CA ARG A 181 -17.75 6.45 10.05
C ARG A 181 -17.68 7.83 10.69
N SER A 182 -17.41 7.89 11.99
CA SER A 182 -17.09 9.13 12.69
C SER A 182 -15.73 9.68 12.26
N GLU A 183 -15.50 10.97 12.50
CA GLU A 183 -14.19 11.60 12.34
C GLU A 183 -13.10 10.85 13.11
N ILE A 184 -11.91 10.79 12.53
CA ILE A 184 -10.73 10.16 13.12
C ILE A 184 -9.56 11.15 13.10
N SER A 185 -8.96 11.40 14.26
CA SER A 185 -7.66 12.05 14.38
C SER A 185 -6.58 10.99 14.57
N THR A 186 -5.45 11.10 13.86
CA THR A 186 -4.39 10.11 13.91
C THR A 186 -3.06 10.69 13.40
N TYR A 187 -1.99 9.92 13.56
CA TYR A 187 -0.67 10.21 13.00
C TYR A 187 -0.60 9.95 11.49
N ILE A 188 0.39 10.55 10.83
CA ILE A 188 0.80 10.15 9.48
C ILE A 188 1.85 9.05 9.55
N PHE A 189 2.90 9.22 10.37
CA PHE A 189 3.90 8.19 10.62
C PHE A 189 3.88 7.75 12.08
N SER A 190 4.01 6.45 12.33
CA SER A 190 4.10 5.93 13.70
C SER A 190 4.92 4.65 13.79
N PHE A 191 5.69 4.53 14.87
CA PHE A 191 6.31 3.28 15.35
C PHE A 191 5.54 2.69 16.55
N LYS A 192 4.47 3.36 17.01
CA LYS A 192 3.64 2.95 18.13
C LYS A 192 2.66 1.84 17.69
N ASN A 193 3.21 0.67 17.36
CA ASN A 193 2.44 -0.50 17.00
C ASN A 193 3.13 -1.78 17.53
N GLN A 194 2.40 -2.88 17.52
CA GLN A 194 2.89 -4.17 18.03
C GLN A 194 4.16 -4.68 17.35
N TYR A 195 4.43 -4.24 16.12
CA TYR A 195 5.60 -4.64 15.34
C TYR A 195 6.82 -3.75 15.56
N LYS A 196 6.65 -2.59 16.22
CA LYS A 196 7.70 -1.56 16.38
C LYS A 196 8.38 -1.17 15.06
N LYS A 197 7.65 -1.29 13.95
CA LYS A 197 8.06 -0.92 12.60
C LYS A 197 7.29 0.32 12.15
N LEU A 198 7.86 1.07 11.19
CA LEU A 198 7.17 2.24 10.64
C LEU A 198 5.82 1.83 10.03
N HIS A 199 4.80 2.58 10.37
CA HIS A 199 3.49 2.52 9.73
C HIS A 199 3.10 3.91 9.25
N MET A 200 2.44 4.00 8.10
CA MET A 200 1.99 5.25 7.51
C MET A 200 0.49 5.21 7.25
N ARG A 201 -0.19 6.32 7.56
CA ARG A 201 -1.56 6.60 7.14
C ARG A 201 -1.57 7.86 6.31
N PHE A 202 -1.90 7.76 5.02
CA PHE A 202 -1.81 8.92 4.15
C PHE A 202 -2.67 8.81 2.89
N SER A 203 -3.09 9.96 2.37
CA SER A 203 -3.69 10.09 1.05
C SER A 203 -3.31 11.43 0.43
N MET A 204 -2.97 11.43 -0.85
CA MET A 204 -2.75 12.66 -1.62
C MET A 204 -4.06 13.39 -1.96
N ARG A 205 -5.22 12.79 -1.77
CA ARG A 205 -6.54 13.41 -2.01
C ARG A 205 -6.83 14.42 -0.91
N LYS A 206 -6.74 15.71 -1.26
CA LYS A 206 -6.92 16.82 -0.31
C LYS A 206 -8.29 16.84 0.36
N ASP A 207 -9.33 16.45 -0.37
CA ASP A 207 -10.72 16.44 0.14
C ASP A 207 -11.01 15.31 1.13
N ASN A 208 -10.12 14.32 1.24
CA ASN A 208 -10.32 13.14 2.08
C ASN A 208 -9.62 13.22 3.43
N ILE A 209 -8.72 14.18 3.60
CA ILE A 209 -7.95 14.36 4.82
C ILE A 209 -7.79 15.85 5.16
N GLY A 210 -7.93 16.17 6.43
CA GLY A 210 -7.51 17.41 7.04
C GLY A 210 -6.18 17.22 7.79
N THR A 211 -5.64 18.34 8.27
CA THR A 211 -4.41 18.34 9.08
C THR A 211 -4.57 19.30 10.23
N SER A 212 -3.96 19.02 11.37
CA SER A 212 -3.88 20.02 12.44
C SER A 212 -3.06 21.25 12.00
N ALA A 213 -3.31 22.39 12.61
CA ALA A 213 -2.57 23.63 12.30
C ALA A 213 -1.04 23.43 12.43
N LYS A 214 -0.60 22.63 13.42
CA LYS A 214 0.81 22.30 13.65
C LYS A 214 1.40 21.42 12.56
N ALA A 215 0.62 20.43 12.05
CA ALA A 215 1.08 19.49 11.03
C ALA A 215 0.98 20.03 9.60
N ASN A 216 0.19 21.06 9.34
CA ASN A 216 -0.12 21.50 7.98
C ASN A 216 1.11 21.79 7.12
N SER A 217 2.08 22.57 7.62
CA SER A 217 3.32 22.84 6.88
C SER A 217 4.14 21.57 6.61
N ALA A 218 4.22 20.66 7.59
CA ALA A 218 4.93 19.40 7.46
C ALA A 218 4.27 18.49 6.42
N VAL A 219 2.94 18.46 6.36
CA VAL A 219 2.18 17.67 5.38
C VAL A 219 2.34 18.22 3.96
N ILE A 220 2.36 19.55 3.79
CA ILE A 220 2.64 20.17 2.48
C ILE A 220 4.01 19.72 1.98
N LYS A 221 5.06 19.84 2.81
CA LYS A 221 6.40 19.40 2.47
C LYS A 221 6.47 17.89 2.16
N LEU A 222 5.76 17.06 2.93
CA LEU A 222 5.70 15.62 2.67
C LEU A 222 5.08 15.32 1.30
N ARG A 223 4.03 16.04 0.90
CA ARG A 223 3.41 15.90 -0.43
C ARG A 223 4.40 16.24 -1.54
N GLU A 224 5.10 17.37 -1.41
CA GLU A 224 6.13 17.82 -2.37
C GLU A 224 7.27 16.78 -2.48
N ILE A 225 7.68 16.19 -1.36
CA ILE A 225 8.70 15.14 -1.33
C ILE A 225 8.22 13.87 -2.03
N ILE A 226 6.99 13.43 -1.78
CA ILE A 226 6.43 12.24 -2.42
C ILE A 226 6.36 12.43 -3.94
N GLU A 227 5.84 13.57 -4.40
CA GLU A 227 5.67 13.85 -5.84
C GLU A 227 7.00 14.16 -6.55
N GLY A 228 7.95 14.78 -5.85
CA GLY A 228 9.24 15.21 -6.41
C GLY A 228 10.37 14.24 -6.10
N ASN A 229 10.91 14.32 -4.88
CA ASN A 229 12.15 13.63 -4.51
C ASN A 229 12.04 12.10 -4.49
N CYS A 230 10.85 11.57 -4.18
CA CYS A 230 10.61 10.15 -4.14
C CYS A 230 10.23 9.54 -5.50
N ALA A 231 9.97 10.35 -6.52
CA ALA A 231 9.61 9.86 -7.85
C ALA A 231 10.64 8.85 -8.42
N LYS A 232 11.94 9.10 -8.18
CA LYS A 232 13.03 8.21 -8.59
C LYS A 232 13.05 6.83 -7.91
N TYR A 233 12.34 6.68 -6.80
CA TYR A 233 12.25 5.42 -6.04
C TYR A 233 10.95 4.68 -6.32
N SER A 234 10.03 5.30 -7.06
CA SER A 234 8.77 4.68 -7.41
C SER A 234 8.95 3.61 -8.47
N LEU A 235 8.26 2.49 -8.29
CA LEU A 235 8.19 1.42 -9.27
C LEU A 235 6.82 1.46 -9.92
N THR A 236 6.78 1.47 -11.26
CA THR A 236 5.54 1.39 -12.03
C THR A 236 5.43 0.04 -12.70
N TYR A 237 4.30 -0.64 -12.51
CA TYR A 237 4.07 -1.96 -13.08
C TYR A 237 2.62 -2.23 -13.43
N LYS A 238 2.38 -2.71 -14.63
CA LYS A 238 1.09 -3.21 -15.08
C LYS A 238 1.00 -4.70 -14.81
N LEU A 239 0.20 -5.07 -13.80
CA LEU A 239 -0.05 -6.48 -13.51
C LEU A 239 -0.65 -7.19 -14.71
N GLN A 240 -0.06 -8.31 -15.09
CA GLN A 240 -0.58 -9.23 -16.06
C GLN A 240 -1.48 -10.29 -15.37
N LYS A 241 -2.20 -11.07 -16.18
CA LYS A 241 -3.01 -12.18 -15.68
C LYS A 241 -2.16 -13.14 -14.83
N ASN A 242 -2.67 -13.57 -13.69
CA ASN A 242 -2.02 -14.44 -12.70
C ASN A 242 -0.85 -13.81 -11.95
N GLU A 243 -0.66 -12.50 -12.06
CA GLU A 243 0.29 -11.76 -11.24
C GLU A 243 -0.39 -11.07 -10.07
N GLY A 244 0.39 -10.71 -9.07
CA GLY A 244 -0.12 -9.93 -7.95
C GLY A 244 0.97 -9.17 -7.21
N ILE A 245 0.53 -8.28 -6.34
CA ILE A 245 1.37 -7.49 -5.44
C ILE A 245 1.02 -7.87 -4.01
N ILE A 246 2.02 -8.10 -3.17
CA ILE A 246 1.89 -8.24 -1.71
C ILE A 246 2.79 -7.19 -1.06
N THR A 247 2.28 -6.48 -0.06
CA THR A 247 3.02 -5.37 0.54
C THR A 247 2.67 -5.12 2.00
N ASN A 248 3.60 -4.52 2.73
CA ASN A 248 3.43 -3.95 4.07
C ASN A 248 2.74 -2.57 4.03
N ASN A 249 1.65 -2.46 3.26
CA ASN A 249 0.84 -1.25 3.14
C ASN A 249 1.64 0.02 2.79
N ILE A 250 2.53 -0.10 1.79
CA ILE A 250 3.31 1.02 1.28
C ILE A 250 2.43 2.04 0.55
N LEU A 251 3.00 3.21 0.27
CA LEU A 251 2.36 4.17 -0.63
C LEU A 251 2.19 3.55 -2.01
N HIS A 252 0.98 3.66 -2.55
CA HIS A 252 0.66 3.13 -3.87
C HIS A 252 -0.43 3.94 -4.55
N GLY A 253 -0.58 3.69 -5.82
CA GLY A 253 -1.64 4.27 -6.63
C GLY A 253 -1.80 3.52 -7.94
N ARG A 254 -2.61 4.07 -8.83
CA ARG A 254 -2.95 3.44 -10.10
C ARG A 254 -3.25 4.50 -11.16
N GLU A 255 -2.72 4.30 -12.37
CA GLU A 255 -3.11 5.07 -13.53
C GLU A 255 -4.57 4.81 -13.93
N ALA A 256 -5.18 5.77 -14.61
CA ALA A 256 -6.46 5.57 -15.28
C ALA A 256 -6.33 4.45 -16.31
N PHE A 257 -7.44 3.79 -16.62
CA PHE A 257 -7.42 2.69 -17.58
C PHE A 257 -8.67 2.67 -18.46
N LYS A 258 -8.57 1.90 -19.56
CA LYS A 258 -9.71 1.59 -20.42
C LYS A 258 -9.79 0.08 -20.61
N ASP A 259 -11.01 -0.41 -20.61
CA ASP A 259 -11.34 -1.79 -20.91
C ASP A 259 -12.09 -1.87 -22.25
N ASP A 260 -11.81 -2.93 -22.99
CA ASP A 260 -12.61 -3.30 -24.16
C ASP A 260 -13.73 -4.29 -23.76
N LYS A 261 -13.76 -5.45 -24.41
CA LYS A 261 -14.78 -6.50 -24.17
C LYS A 261 -14.66 -7.15 -22.80
N VAL A 262 -13.42 -7.31 -22.30
CA VAL A 262 -13.14 -7.94 -20.99
C VAL A 262 -12.78 -6.85 -19.98
N LYS A 263 -13.57 -6.75 -18.90
CA LYS A 263 -13.31 -5.77 -17.86
C LYS A 263 -12.11 -6.18 -17.00
N ARG A 264 -11.34 -5.18 -16.60
CA ARG A 264 -10.30 -5.34 -15.57
C ARG A 264 -10.92 -5.93 -14.30
N LYS A 265 -10.28 -6.98 -13.78
CA LYS A 265 -10.71 -7.65 -12.55
C LYS A 265 -9.51 -7.99 -11.69
N LEU A 266 -9.47 -7.45 -10.47
CA LEU A 266 -8.51 -7.80 -9.44
C LEU A 266 -9.24 -8.37 -8.23
N LEU A 267 -8.55 -9.23 -7.50
CA LEU A 267 -8.94 -9.66 -6.16
C LEU A 267 -8.05 -8.94 -5.15
N ARG A 268 -8.64 -8.36 -4.11
CA ARG A 268 -7.91 -7.65 -3.04
C ARG A 268 -8.19 -8.30 -1.69
N ILE A 269 -7.11 -8.50 -0.93
CA ILE A 269 -7.16 -8.89 0.48
C ILE A 269 -6.42 -7.81 1.28
N ARG A 270 -7.01 -7.35 2.39
CA ARG A 270 -6.37 -6.44 3.35
C ARG A 270 -6.25 -7.16 4.69
N SER A 271 -5.13 -6.98 5.36
CA SER A 271 -4.83 -7.70 6.60
C SER A 271 -4.33 -6.78 7.70
N TYR A 272 -4.61 -7.20 8.93
CA TYR A 272 -4.17 -6.53 10.15
C TYR A 272 -2.79 -7.02 10.63
N GLU A 273 -2.14 -7.92 9.91
CA GLU A 273 -0.77 -8.33 10.15
C GLU A 273 0.20 -7.57 9.23
N ARG A 274 1.40 -7.31 9.77
CA ARG A 274 2.57 -6.94 9.00
C ARG A 274 3.34 -8.22 8.62
N LEU A 275 3.89 -8.24 7.42
CA LEU A 275 4.65 -9.35 6.85
C LEU A 275 6.15 -9.15 7.07
#